data_7373dcadc4b0f997f3cf16f507eaac6d
#
_entry.id   7373dcadc4b0f997f3cf16f507eaac6d
#
_cell.length_a   1.000
_cell.length_b   1.000
_cell.length_c   1.000
_cell.angle_alpha   90.00
_cell.angle_beta   90.00
_cell.angle_gamma   90.00
#
_symmetry.space_group_name_H-M   'P 1'
#
loop_
_entity.id
_entity.type
_entity.pdbx_description
1 polymer ?
#
loop_
_entity_poly.entity_id
_entity_poly.type
_entity_poly.pdbx_seq_one_letter_code
_entity_poly.pdbx_strand_id
1 'polypeptide(L)'
;MIDLHTHSNASDGDFSPAQLLREAQKRGISVLALTDHDTLGGLSDAQNEANALGVRFIPGIEISINWKRGAGVCGLGPGGEMHLLGLGIKAPSPAFLAGIDELSRRREERNREILDNMNALGIEASWDDILAEAGLANPANSLSIGRPHFASFLVKRKIVRNTDQAFARYLKPGKPLYVPKAGLPFAQAAALIRESDGIPVLAHPMSLYVAWGCLPDLVKVLKKQGLMGIEAWHPIAKANACRRLEEMGRSLGLYITEGSDFHGATRLGRHLGVSNKGRSISEAVLEAIPELM
;
A
#
# COMPACT_ATOMS: atom_id res chain seq x y z
N MET A 1 -8.44 -16.25 -12.10
CA MET A 1 -8.62 -14.92 -11.44
C MET A 1 -7.34 -14.60 -10.69
N ILE A 2 -6.89 -13.33 -10.69
CA ILE A 2 -5.64 -12.91 -10.06
C ILE A 2 -5.85 -11.73 -9.12
N ASP A 3 -4.82 -11.39 -8.31
CA ASP A 3 -4.78 -10.13 -7.54
C ASP A 3 -3.33 -9.64 -7.43
N LEU A 4 -3.08 -8.40 -7.88
CA LEU A 4 -1.73 -7.84 -7.92
C LEU A 4 -1.43 -6.82 -6.81
N HIS A 5 -2.37 -6.63 -5.86
CA HIS A 5 -2.21 -5.69 -4.77
C HIS A 5 -2.95 -6.18 -3.52
N THR A 6 -2.20 -6.79 -2.61
CA THR A 6 -2.75 -7.34 -1.35
C THR A 6 -1.79 -7.15 -0.19
N HIS A 7 -2.33 -7.11 1.03
CA HIS A 7 -1.57 -6.88 2.26
C HIS A 7 -1.79 -7.99 3.29
N SER A 8 -0.72 -8.30 4.00
CA SER A 8 -0.72 -9.21 5.14
C SER A 8 -0.45 -8.47 6.45
N ASN A 9 -0.44 -9.20 7.55
CA ASN A 9 -0.07 -8.67 8.86
C ASN A 9 1.44 -8.42 9.02
N ALA A 10 2.23 -8.65 7.99
CA ALA A 10 3.59 -8.12 7.94
C ALA A 10 3.60 -6.58 7.78
N SER A 11 2.47 -5.99 7.34
CA SER A 11 2.22 -4.55 7.35
C SER A 11 0.96 -4.20 8.13
N ASP A 12 -0.18 -4.02 7.48
CA ASP A 12 -1.44 -3.56 8.09
C ASP A 12 -2.67 -4.35 7.64
N GLY A 13 -2.47 -5.56 7.11
CA GLY A 13 -3.54 -6.51 6.83
C GLY A 13 -3.87 -7.41 8.04
N ASP A 14 -5.05 -8.03 8.00
CA ASP A 14 -5.54 -8.89 9.09
C ASP A 14 -5.00 -10.32 9.03
N PHE A 15 -4.64 -10.82 7.84
CA PHE A 15 -4.21 -12.20 7.62
C PHE A 15 -2.68 -12.33 7.65
N SER A 16 -2.17 -13.42 8.23
CA SER A 16 -0.78 -13.78 7.97
C SER A 16 -0.55 -14.06 6.47
N PRO A 17 0.68 -13.95 5.95
CA PRO A 17 0.96 -14.26 4.55
C PRO A 17 0.42 -15.61 4.12
N ALA A 18 0.62 -16.65 4.93
CA ALA A 18 0.09 -17.99 4.67
C ALA A 18 -1.44 -18.05 4.68
N GLN A 19 -2.09 -17.38 5.63
CA GLN A 19 -3.56 -17.31 5.66
C GLN A 19 -4.14 -16.59 4.45
N LEU A 20 -3.47 -15.52 3.98
CA LEU A 20 -3.86 -14.78 2.79
C LEU A 20 -3.84 -15.67 1.54
N LEU A 21 -2.79 -16.48 1.36
CA LEU A 21 -2.69 -17.45 0.25
C LEU A 21 -3.79 -18.51 0.31
N ARG A 22 -4.10 -19.06 1.50
CA ARG A 22 -5.21 -20.01 1.68
C ARG A 22 -6.55 -19.39 1.32
N GLU A 23 -6.78 -18.15 1.72
CA GLU A 23 -8.01 -17.44 1.39
C GLU A 23 -8.11 -17.13 -0.11
N ALA A 24 -6.99 -16.78 -0.74
CA ALA A 24 -6.91 -16.60 -2.19
C ALA A 24 -7.25 -17.89 -2.95
N GLN A 25 -6.66 -19.02 -2.54
CA GLN A 25 -6.95 -20.34 -3.15
C GLN A 25 -8.43 -20.70 -3.02
N LYS A 26 -9.05 -20.52 -1.83
CA LYS A 26 -10.49 -20.79 -1.63
C LYS A 26 -11.38 -19.99 -2.57
N ARG A 27 -10.93 -18.81 -2.99
CA ARG A 27 -11.65 -17.94 -3.92
C ARG A 27 -11.32 -18.20 -5.39
N GLY A 28 -10.47 -19.20 -5.68
CA GLY A 28 -10.07 -19.55 -7.04
C GLY A 28 -9.09 -18.55 -7.66
N ILE A 29 -8.30 -17.85 -6.82
CA ILE A 29 -7.23 -16.98 -7.30
C ILE A 29 -6.03 -17.86 -7.67
N SER A 30 -5.62 -17.80 -8.92
CA SER A 30 -4.50 -18.56 -9.50
C SER A 30 -3.15 -17.85 -9.35
N VAL A 31 -3.17 -16.50 -9.27
CA VAL A 31 -1.97 -15.67 -9.11
C VAL A 31 -2.22 -14.59 -8.07
N LEU A 32 -1.34 -14.49 -7.07
CA LEU A 32 -1.41 -13.49 -6.01
C LEU A 32 -0.08 -12.75 -5.87
N ALA A 33 -0.14 -11.41 -5.84
CA ALA A 33 0.98 -10.59 -5.38
C ALA A 33 0.77 -10.20 -3.91
N LEU A 34 1.80 -10.37 -3.07
CA LEU A 34 1.85 -9.76 -1.74
C LEU A 34 2.69 -8.49 -1.83
N THR A 35 2.09 -7.36 -1.44
CA THR A 35 2.65 -6.02 -1.59
C THR A 35 2.58 -5.23 -0.29
N ASP A 36 3.05 -5.82 0.80
CA ASP A 36 3.05 -5.20 2.12
C ASP A 36 3.73 -3.82 2.14
N HIS A 37 3.22 -2.92 2.95
CA HIS A 37 3.75 -1.56 3.07
C HIS A 37 5.16 -1.54 3.65
N ASP A 38 6.11 -1.01 2.87
CA ASP A 38 7.50 -0.72 3.25
C ASP A 38 8.24 -1.92 3.89
N THR A 39 7.87 -3.16 3.55
CA THR A 39 8.50 -4.38 4.07
C THR A 39 8.45 -5.54 3.08
N LEU A 40 9.44 -6.41 3.12
CA LEU A 40 9.51 -7.69 2.42
C LEU A 40 9.32 -8.88 3.39
N GLY A 41 9.03 -8.60 4.66
CA GLY A 41 9.05 -9.61 5.74
C GLY A 41 8.07 -10.75 5.57
N GLY A 42 6.95 -10.55 4.84
CA GLY A 42 5.95 -11.59 4.59
C GLY A 42 6.23 -12.50 3.38
N LEU A 43 7.22 -12.15 2.53
CA LEU A 43 7.38 -12.80 1.22
C LEU A 43 7.81 -14.27 1.32
N SER A 44 8.69 -14.61 2.26
CA SER A 44 9.15 -16.00 2.44
C SER A 44 8.02 -16.94 2.82
N ASP A 45 7.20 -16.53 3.80
CA ASP A 45 6.07 -17.33 4.28
C ASP A 45 5.00 -17.46 3.19
N ALA A 46 4.73 -16.36 2.45
CA ALA A 46 3.82 -16.36 1.32
C ALA A 46 4.29 -17.32 0.21
N GLN A 47 5.57 -17.27 -0.16
CA GLN A 47 6.13 -18.15 -1.20
C GLN A 47 6.03 -19.62 -0.82
N ASN A 48 6.36 -19.96 0.44
CA ASN A 48 6.28 -21.35 0.92
C ASN A 48 4.84 -21.88 0.86
N GLU A 49 3.88 -21.09 1.31
CA GLU A 49 2.47 -21.48 1.27
C GLU A 49 1.93 -21.54 -0.16
N ALA A 50 2.30 -20.60 -1.02
CA ALA A 50 1.90 -20.58 -2.42
C ALA A 50 2.36 -21.84 -3.15
N ASN A 51 3.61 -22.29 -2.91
CA ASN A 51 4.15 -23.54 -3.46
C ASN A 51 3.33 -24.75 -3.00
N ALA A 52 2.96 -24.80 -1.71
CA ALA A 52 2.16 -25.90 -1.15
C ALA A 52 0.72 -25.94 -1.74
N LEU A 53 0.17 -24.78 -2.08
CA LEU A 53 -1.21 -24.64 -2.56
C LEU A 53 -1.31 -24.67 -4.11
N GLY A 54 -0.19 -24.63 -4.85
CA GLY A 54 -0.18 -24.48 -6.29
C GLY A 54 -0.71 -23.13 -6.79
N VAL A 55 -0.64 -22.09 -5.96
CA VAL A 55 -0.95 -20.72 -6.33
C VAL A 55 0.33 -20.05 -6.83
N ARG A 56 0.29 -19.41 -7.98
CA ARG A 56 1.44 -18.64 -8.46
C ARG A 56 1.61 -17.38 -7.64
N PHE A 57 2.79 -17.21 -7.06
CA PHE A 57 3.10 -16.08 -6.20
C PHE A 57 3.97 -15.04 -6.94
N ILE A 58 3.61 -13.77 -6.81
CA ILE A 58 4.40 -12.63 -7.29
C ILE A 58 4.91 -11.88 -6.06
N PRO A 59 6.22 -11.96 -5.75
CA PRO A 59 6.79 -11.19 -4.65
C PRO A 59 6.74 -9.71 -4.99
N GLY A 60 6.26 -8.89 -4.04
CA GLY A 60 6.11 -7.46 -4.25
C GLY A 60 6.27 -6.65 -2.98
N ILE A 61 6.07 -5.37 -3.10
CA ILE A 61 6.10 -4.38 -2.02
C ILE A 61 5.28 -3.16 -2.42
N GLU A 62 4.67 -2.47 -1.45
CA GLU A 62 4.12 -1.12 -1.64
C GLU A 62 4.96 -0.09 -0.88
N ILE A 63 5.79 0.66 -1.61
CA ILE A 63 6.71 1.65 -1.04
C ILE A 63 5.99 2.99 -0.85
N SER A 64 6.11 3.55 0.36
CA SER A 64 5.68 4.92 0.66
C SER A 64 6.62 5.93 -0.02
N ILE A 65 6.03 6.87 -0.77
CA ILE A 65 6.79 7.90 -1.49
C ILE A 65 6.71 9.25 -0.76
N ASN A 66 7.85 9.92 -0.65
CA ASN A 66 7.91 11.30 -0.16
C ASN A 66 7.30 12.22 -1.22
N TRP A 67 5.98 12.36 -1.14
CA TRP A 67 5.18 13.12 -2.05
C TRP A 67 4.70 14.41 -1.39
N LYS A 68 5.07 15.53 -1.99
CA LYS A 68 4.48 16.83 -1.66
C LYS A 68 3.96 17.41 -2.95
N ARG A 69 2.68 17.74 -2.99
CA ARG A 69 2.11 18.42 -4.15
C ARG A 69 2.79 19.77 -4.32
N GLY A 70 3.64 19.87 -5.34
CA GLY A 70 4.39 21.09 -5.66
C GLY A 70 3.52 22.19 -6.24
N ALA A 71 4.03 23.43 -6.24
CA ALA A 71 3.44 24.53 -6.98
C ALA A 71 3.33 24.13 -8.46
N GLY A 72 2.15 24.27 -9.05
CA GLY A 72 1.86 23.87 -10.44
C GLY A 72 1.16 22.52 -10.61
N VAL A 73 1.15 21.65 -9.60
CA VAL A 73 0.30 20.47 -9.60
C VAL A 73 -1.06 20.83 -9.02
N CYS A 74 -2.05 21.05 -9.88
CA CYS A 74 -3.39 21.39 -9.46
C CYS A 74 -4.10 20.18 -8.84
N GLY A 75 -4.89 20.39 -7.78
CA GLY A 75 -5.60 19.31 -7.10
C GLY A 75 -6.62 19.82 -6.09
N LEU A 76 -7.43 18.90 -5.59
CA LEU A 76 -8.47 19.17 -4.61
C LEU A 76 -7.94 18.87 -3.19
N GLY A 77 -7.92 19.89 -2.33
CA GLY A 77 -7.54 19.72 -0.92
C GLY A 77 -6.03 19.61 -0.66
N PRO A 78 -5.61 19.11 0.52
CA PRO A 78 -4.21 19.13 0.99
C PRO A 78 -3.25 18.17 0.30
N GLY A 79 -3.70 17.42 -0.71
CA GLY A 79 -2.95 16.33 -1.34
C GLY A 79 -3.16 14.99 -0.63
N GLY A 80 -2.90 13.91 -1.37
CA GLY A 80 -2.99 12.54 -0.87
C GLY A 80 -1.61 11.93 -0.59
N GLU A 81 -1.60 10.66 -0.32
CA GLU A 81 -0.38 9.86 -0.18
C GLU A 81 -0.05 9.20 -1.54
N MET A 82 1.23 9.18 -1.90
CA MET A 82 1.71 8.48 -3.10
C MET A 82 2.37 7.19 -2.67
N HIS A 83 1.95 6.09 -3.29
CA HIS A 83 2.59 4.80 -3.11
C HIS A 83 3.04 4.24 -4.45
N LEU A 84 4.11 3.45 -4.42
CA LEU A 84 4.70 2.80 -5.57
C LEU A 84 4.77 1.30 -5.31
N LEU A 85 4.03 0.51 -6.10
CA LEU A 85 4.18 -0.94 -6.08
C LEU A 85 5.48 -1.32 -6.76
N GLY A 86 6.22 -2.25 -6.17
CA GLY A 86 7.25 -3.03 -6.82
C GLY A 86 6.71 -4.44 -7.04
N LEU A 87 6.39 -4.82 -8.26
CA LEU A 87 5.88 -6.15 -8.58
C LEU A 87 6.98 -7.02 -9.16
N GLY A 88 7.08 -8.28 -8.71
CA GLY A 88 8.04 -9.24 -9.22
C GLY A 88 9.47 -9.04 -8.69
N ILE A 89 9.63 -8.59 -7.45
CA ILE A 89 10.95 -8.44 -6.81
C ILE A 89 11.62 -9.82 -6.68
N LYS A 90 12.70 -10.06 -7.43
CA LYS A 90 13.39 -11.37 -7.45
C LYS A 90 14.60 -11.41 -6.53
N ALA A 91 15.45 -10.40 -6.61
CA ALA A 91 16.71 -10.33 -5.87
C ALA A 91 16.93 -8.91 -5.30
N PRO A 92 16.38 -8.60 -4.11
CA PRO A 92 16.57 -7.28 -3.51
C PRO A 92 18.05 -6.96 -3.34
N SER A 93 18.50 -5.84 -3.92
CA SER A 93 19.89 -5.39 -3.77
C SER A 93 20.16 -4.95 -2.32
N PRO A 94 21.43 -4.94 -1.85
CA PRO A 94 21.76 -4.39 -0.53
C PRO A 94 21.27 -2.95 -0.34
N ALA A 95 21.29 -2.13 -1.40
CA ALA A 95 20.78 -0.77 -1.38
C ALA A 95 19.24 -0.74 -1.22
N PHE A 96 18.53 -1.69 -1.85
CA PHE A 96 17.09 -1.84 -1.66
C PHE A 96 16.75 -2.19 -0.21
N LEU A 97 17.41 -3.19 0.35
CA LEU A 97 17.20 -3.61 1.75
C LEU A 97 17.49 -2.47 2.72
N ALA A 98 18.61 -1.74 2.54
CA ALA A 98 18.92 -0.58 3.36
C ALA A 98 17.87 0.54 3.24
N GLY A 99 17.30 0.75 2.04
CA GLY A 99 16.19 1.70 1.83
C GLY A 99 14.92 1.30 2.57
N ILE A 100 14.58 0.02 2.60
CA ILE A 100 13.43 -0.51 3.33
C ILE A 100 13.65 -0.44 4.85
N ASP A 101 14.85 -0.77 5.33
CA ASP A 101 15.20 -0.65 6.75
C ASP A 101 15.07 0.80 7.23
N GLU A 102 15.53 1.76 6.43
CA GLU A 102 15.38 3.18 6.73
C GLU A 102 13.90 3.62 6.79
N LEU A 103 13.06 3.15 5.86
CA LEU A 103 11.61 3.42 5.91
C LEU A 103 10.97 2.84 7.17
N SER A 104 11.37 1.63 7.55
CA SER A 104 10.91 0.95 8.75
C SER A 104 11.28 1.73 10.01
N ARG A 105 12.52 2.17 10.11
CA ARG A 105 13.01 3.01 11.23
C ARG A 105 12.23 4.32 11.33
N ARG A 106 12.03 5.03 10.21
CA ARG A 106 11.25 6.27 10.17
C ARG A 106 9.78 6.06 10.53
N ARG A 107 9.22 4.90 10.17
CA ARG A 107 7.84 4.53 10.56
C ARG A 107 7.74 4.37 12.08
N GLU A 108 8.69 3.67 12.70
CA GLU A 108 8.71 3.50 14.15
C GLU A 108 8.86 4.85 14.87
N GLU A 109 9.82 5.69 14.45
CA GLU A 109 10.01 7.05 15.00
C GLU A 109 8.72 7.86 14.94
N ARG A 110 8.07 7.88 13.77
CA ARG A 110 6.78 8.56 13.60
C ARG A 110 5.68 8.01 14.51
N ASN A 111 5.60 6.70 14.70
CA ASN A 111 4.60 6.09 15.56
C ASN A 111 4.85 6.43 17.02
N ARG A 112 6.10 6.53 17.47
CA ARG A 112 6.47 7.03 18.80
C ARG A 112 6.07 8.49 18.98
N GLU A 113 6.30 9.33 17.97
CA GLU A 113 5.86 10.74 17.99
C GLU A 113 4.33 10.85 18.08
N ILE A 114 3.56 9.99 17.39
CA ILE A 114 2.09 9.94 17.54
C ILE A 114 1.72 9.60 18.98
N LEU A 115 2.39 8.64 19.61
CA LEU A 115 2.17 8.24 21.00
C LEU A 115 2.48 9.39 21.98
N ASP A 116 3.60 10.07 21.78
CA ASP A 116 3.99 11.23 22.59
C ASP A 116 2.94 12.35 22.48
N ASN A 117 2.45 12.61 21.26
CA ASN A 117 1.38 13.58 21.03
C ASN A 117 0.05 13.16 21.70
N MET A 118 -0.28 11.85 21.75
CA MET A 118 -1.44 11.36 22.51
C MET A 118 -1.31 11.67 23.98
N ASN A 119 -0.17 11.34 24.60
CA ASN A 119 0.08 11.58 26.01
C ASN A 119 0.08 13.09 26.34
N ALA A 120 0.62 13.91 25.45
CA ALA A 120 0.58 15.37 25.59
C ALA A 120 -0.86 15.95 25.56
N LEU A 121 -1.79 15.26 24.90
CA LEU A 121 -3.23 15.60 24.87
C LEU A 121 -4.01 15.01 26.07
N GLY A 122 -3.34 14.35 27.02
CA GLY A 122 -3.99 13.67 28.13
C GLY A 122 -4.66 12.33 27.74
N ILE A 123 -4.33 11.79 26.59
CA ILE A 123 -4.75 10.45 26.16
C ILE A 123 -3.67 9.48 26.58
N GLU A 124 -3.76 8.97 27.80
CA GLU A 124 -2.77 8.05 28.36
C GLU A 124 -2.71 6.75 27.54
N ALA A 125 -1.55 6.47 26.99
CA ALA A 125 -1.23 5.27 26.23
C ALA A 125 0.25 4.90 26.37
N SER A 126 0.53 3.61 26.43
CA SER A 126 1.87 3.04 26.36
C SER A 126 2.12 2.45 24.96
N TRP A 127 3.39 2.17 24.65
CA TRP A 127 3.72 1.43 23.42
C TRP A 127 3.12 0.04 23.41
N ASP A 128 3.08 -0.63 24.57
CA ASP A 128 2.50 -1.96 24.73
C ASP A 128 0.97 -1.97 24.46
N ASP A 129 0.28 -0.89 24.83
CA ASP A 129 -1.14 -0.75 24.48
C ASP A 129 -1.36 -0.72 22.94
N ILE A 130 -0.48 -0.03 22.22
CA ILE A 130 -0.57 0.04 20.75
C ILE A 130 -0.16 -1.28 20.09
N LEU A 131 0.86 -1.98 20.62
CA LEU A 131 1.23 -3.33 20.20
C LEU A 131 0.07 -4.32 20.39
N ALA A 132 -0.60 -4.27 21.53
CA ALA A 132 -1.77 -5.12 21.82
C ALA A 132 -2.92 -4.85 20.85
N GLU A 133 -3.13 -3.59 20.44
CA GLU A 133 -4.11 -3.24 19.41
C GLU A 133 -3.79 -3.84 18.03
N ALA A 134 -2.51 -3.93 17.71
CA ALA A 134 -2.04 -4.54 16.48
C ALA A 134 -2.05 -6.07 16.52
N GLY A 135 -2.41 -6.69 17.66
CA GLY A 135 -2.34 -8.14 17.86
C GLY A 135 -0.90 -8.67 17.89
N LEU A 136 0.07 -7.83 18.21
CA LEU A 136 1.49 -8.13 18.17
C LEU A 136 1.98 -8.47 19.60
N ALA A 137 2.28 -9.76 19.83
CA ALA A 137 2.88 -10.20 21.07
C ALA A 137 4.41 -9.93 21.15
N ASN A 138 5.04 -9.58 20.03
CA ASN A 138 6.49 -9.37 19.94
C ASN A 138 6.81 -7.95 19.44
N PRO A 139 7.58 -7.16 20.22
CA PRO A 139 8.04 -5.83 19.80
C PRO A 139 8.83 -5.81 18.48
N ALA A 140 9.48 -6.91 18.10
CA ALA A 140 10.19 -7.02 16.83
C ALA A 140 9.27 -6.87 15.59
N ASN A 141 7.96 -7.04 15.76
CA ASN A 141 6.96 -6.87 14.70
C ASN A 141 6.34 -5.46 14.69
N SER A 142 6.94 -4.49 15.38
CA SER A 142 6.46 -3.09 15.46
C SER A 142 6.34 -2.40 14.09
N LEU A 143 6.96 -2.96 13.06
CA LEU A 143 6.91 -2.47 11.67
C LEU A 143 5.51 -2.49 11.06
N SER A 144 4.63 -3.37 11.53
CA SER A 144 3.24 -3.45 11.08
C SER A 144 2.33 -2.36 11.68
N ILE A 145 2.82 -1.60 12.68
CA ILE A 145 2.02 -0.54 13.29
C ILE A 145 1.84 0.64 12.36
N GLY A 146 0.60 1.09 12.23
CA GLY A 146 0.22 2.27 11.48
C GLY A 146 -0.93 3.03 12.14
N ARG A 147 -1.33 4.16 11.54
CA ARG A 147 -2.45 5.00 12.04
C ARG A 147 -3.76 4.24 12.29
N PRO A 148 -4.12 3.16 11.56
CA PRO A 148 -5.30 2.36 11.89
C PRO A 148 -5.29 1.79 13.32
N HIS A 149 -4.13 1.36 13.82
CA HIS A 149 -4.00 0.81 15.17
C HIS A 149 -4.22 1.89 16.24
N PHE A 150 -3.68 3.10 16.02
CA PHE A 150 -3.99 4.25 16.88
C PHE A 150 -5.48 4.63 16.83
N ALA A 151 -6.11 4.55 15.64
CA ALA A 151 -7.55 4.77 15.51
C ALA A 151 -8.35 3.72 16.28
N SER A 152 -8.00 2.44 16.19
CA SER A 152 -8.59 1.35 16.94
C SER A 152 -8.47 1.57 18.45
N PHE A 153 -7.28 1.93 18.93
CA PHE A 153 -7.05 2.28 20.33
C PHE A 153 -8.00 3.39 20.82
N LEU A 154 -8.11 4.49 20.06
CA LEU A 154 -9.00 5.60 20.41
C LEU A 154 -10.48 5.15 20.48
N VAL A 155 -10.89 4.23 19.63
CA VAL A 155 -12.25 3.63 19.64
C VAL A 155 -12.45 2.77 20.89
N LYS A 156 -11.51 1.86 21.19
CA LYS A 156 -11.59 0.98 22.37
C LYS A 156 -11.61 1.78 23.68
N ARG A 157 -10.84 2.84 23.77
CA ARG A 157 -10.83 3.77 24.91
C ARG A 157 -12.06 4.70 24.94
N LYS A 158 -13.02 4.53 23.99
CA LYS A 158 -14.25 5.33 23.87
C LYS A 158 -14.01 6.85 23.74
N ILE A 159 -12.83 7.26 23.26
CA ILE A 159 -12.48 8.67 22.98
C ILE A 159 -13.21 9.11 21.70
N VAL A 160 -13.41 8.19 20.79
CA VAL A 160 -14.20 8.35 19.56
C VAL A 160 -15.14 7.15 19.37
N ARG A 161 -16.17 7.33 18.50
CA ARG A 161 -17.20 6.29 18.27
C ARG A 161 -16.78 5.24 17.26
N ASN A 162 -15.94 5.62 16.28
CA ASN A 162 -15.47 4.75 15.20
C ASN A 162 -14.16 5.29 14.61
N THR A 163 -13.54 4.51 13.74
CA THR A 163 -12.27 4.85 13.09
C THR A 163 -12.35 6.09 12.22
N ASP A 164 -13.47 6.33 11.51
CA ASP A 164 -13.66 7.54 10.71
C ASP A 164 -13.58 8.80 11.56
N GLN A 165 -14.19 8.77 12.75
CA GLN A 165 -14.12 9.88 13.70
C GLN A 165 -12.71 10.03 14.27
N ALA A 166 -11.96 8.94 14.52
CA ALA A 166 -10.57 9.00 14.94
C ALA A 166 -9.70 9.73 13.90
N PHE A 167 -9.84 9.35 12.64
CA PHE A 167 -9.13 10.04 11.55
C PHE A 167 -9.56 11.50 11.42
N ALA A 168 -10.86 11.78 11.42
CA ALA A 168 -11.38 13.15 11.22
C ALA A 168 -10.96 14.12 12.33
N ARG A 169 -10.87 13.65 13.58
CA ARG A 169 -10.57 14.50 14.76
C ARG A 169 -9.09 14.55 15.10
N TYR A 170 -8.34 13.45 14.85
CA TYR A 170 -7.00 13.28 15.41
C TYR A 170 -5.91 12.96 14.38
N LEU A 171 -6.14 12.09 13.38
CA LEU A 171 -5.09 11.43 12.61
C LEU A 171 -4.93 11.91 11.15
N LYS A 172 -5.84 12.74 10.62
CA LYS A 172 -5.72 13.35 9.28
C LYS A 172 -4.79 14.57 9.27
N PRO A 173 -4.28 14.99 8.10
CA PRO A 173 -3.49 16.22 7.98
C PRO A 173 -4.12 17.43 8.69
N GLY A 174 -3.31 18.15 9.47
CA GLY A 174 -3.75 19.29 10.25
C GLY A 174 -4.47 18.94 11.56
N LYS A 175 -4.49 17.67 11.98
CA LYS A 175 -5.06 17.22 13.24
C LYS A 175 -3.98 16.95 14.28
N PRO A 176 -4.32 16.96 15.59
CA PRO A 176 -3.33 16.98 16.68
C PRO A 176 -2.36 15.80 16.71
N LEU A 177 -2.81 14.61 16.27
CA LEU A 177 -1.98 13.40 16.24
C LEU A 177 -1.41 13.11 14.84
N TYR A 178 -1.57 14.03 13.88
CA TYR A 178 -1.04 13.83 12.57
C TYR A 178 0.46 14.08 12.52
N VAL A 179 1.23 13.03 12.28
CA VAL A 179 2.64 13.08 11.93
C VAL A 179 2.79 12.65 10.47
N PRO A 180 3.45 13.46 9.61
CA PRO A 180 3.63 13.12 8.20
C PRO A 180 4.33 11.77 8.02
N LYS A 181 3.89 10.98 7.04
CA LYS A 181 4.57 9.74 6.68
C LYS A 181 5.85 10.09 5.92
N ALA A 182 6.98 9.58 6.38
CA ALA A 182 8.22 9.62 5.61
C ALA A 182 8.16 8.56 4.51
N GLY A 183 8.68 8.90 3.34
CA GLY A 183 8.78 8.00 2.20
C GLY A 183 10.13 8.16 1.51
N LEU A 184 10.43 7.30 0.53
CA LEU A 184 11.57 7.49 -0.36
C LEU A 184 11.24 8.54 -1.45
N PRO A 185 12.24 9.23 -1.99
CA PRO A 185 12.10 9.95 -3.25
C PRO A 185 11.64 9.00 -4.35
N PHE A 186 10.69 9.42 -5.20
CA PHE A 186 10.12 8.55 -6.24
C PHE A 186 11.18 7.91 -7.14
N ALA A 187 12.11 8.71 -7.67
CA ALA A 187 13.17 8.23 -8.57
C ALA A 187 14.07 7.18 -7.89
N GLN A 188 14.36 7.35 -6.60
CA GLN A 188 15.13 6.37 -5.82
C GLN A 188 14.33 5.07 -5.66
N ALA A 189 13.08 5.13 -5.24
CA ALA A 189 12.25 3.95 -5.08
C ALA A 189 12.08 3.17 -6.40
N ALA A 190 11.83 3.89 -7.50
CA ALA A 190 11.71 3.27 -8.82
C ALA A 190 13.02 2.61 -9.28
N ALA A 191 14.17 3.23 -9.02
CA ALA A 191 15.49 2.65 -9.33
C ALA A 191 15.72 1.36 -8.54
N LEU A 192 15.51 1.39 -7.22
CA LEU A 192 15.68 0.24 -6.34
C LEU A 192 14.79 -0.95 -6.76
N ILE A 193 13.53 -0.70 -7.10
CA ILE A 193 12.62 -1.74 -7.60
C ILE A 193 13.19 -2.36 -8.89
N ARG A 194 13.62 -1.55 -9.84
CA ARG A 194 14.16 -2.02 -11.13
C ARG A 194 15.48 -2.78 -10.98
N GLU A 195 16.37 -2.33 -10.09
CA GLU A 195 17.62 -3.02 -9.75
C GLU A 195 17.38 -4.38 -9.10
N SER A 196 16.16 -4.62 -8.61
CA SER A 196 15.72 -5.89 -8.02
C SER A 196 14.83 -6.70 -8.98
N ASP A 197 14.92 -6.44 -10.29
CA ASP A 197 14.12 -7.03 -11.38
C ASP A 197 12.61 -6.78 -11.26
N GLY A 198 12.19 -5.87 -10.41
CA GLY A 198 10.78 -5.53 -10.20
C GLY A 198 10.26 -4.45 -11.14
N ILE A 199 8.96 -4.34 -11.25
CA ILE A 199 8.24 -3.35 -12.05
C ILE A 199 7.66 -2.26 -11.15
N PRO A 200 8.10 -0.98 -11.28
CA PRO A 200 7.51 0.13 -10.56
C PRO A 200 6.14 0.51 -11.13
N VAL A 201 5.09 0.39 -10.30
CA VAL A 201 3.70 0.70 -10.68
C VAL A 201 3.11 1.73 -9.74
N LEU A 202 2.56 2.82 -10.27
CA LEU A 202 1.87 3.82 -9.46
C LEU A 202 0.57 3.23 -8.87
N ALA A 203 0.54 3.05 -7.55
CA ALA A 203 -0.60 2.50 -6.84
C ALA A 203 -1.77 3.50 -6.77
N HIS A 204 -3.01 3.01 -6.90
CA HIS A 204 -4.27 3.74 -6.68
C HIS A 204 -4.19 5.26 -6.95
N PRO A 205 -3.95 5.73 -8.19
CA PRO A 205 -3.63 7.14 -8.51
C PRO A 205 -4.68 8.14 -8.05
N MET A 206 -5.92 7.71 -7.85
CA MET A 206 -7.01 8.57 -7.35
C MET A 206 -6.80 9.00 -5.89
N SER A 207 -5.96 8.30 -5.11
CA SER A 207 -5.59 8.68 -3.75
C SER A 207 -4.70 9.93 -3.68
N LEU A 208 -4.11 10.35 -4.80
CA LEU A 208 -3.29 11.55 -4.88
C LEU A 208 -4.09 12.85 -4.79
N TYR A 209 -5.41 12.78 -5.04
CA TYR A 209 -6.29 13.96 -5.15
C TYR A 209 -5.77 15.02 -6.13
N VAL A 210 -5.11 14.58 -7.19
CA VAL A 210 -4.66 15.44 -8.30
C VAL A 210 -5.81 15.63 -9.30
N ALA A 211 -6.01 16.85 -9.74
CA ALA A 211 -7.04 17.14 -10.75
C ALA A 211 -6.71 16.45 -12.08
N TRP A 212 -7.75 15.99 -12.78
CA TRP A 212 -7.59 15.27 -14.06
C TRP A 212 -6.78 16.02 -15.12
N GLY A 213 -6.86 17.36 -15.14
CA GLY A 213 -6.07 18.18 -16.07
C GLY A 213 -4.55 18.15 -15.80
N CYS A 214 -4.13 17.80 -14.59
CA CYS A 214 -2.72 17.77 -14.19
C CYS A 214 -2.17 16.35 -14.03
N LEU A 215 -3.02 15.35 -13.91
CA LEU A 215 -2.60 13.97 -13.68
C LEU A 215 -1.75 13.42 -14.84
N PRO A 216 -2.06 13.64 -16.12
CA PRO A 216 -1.23 13.15 -17.23
C PRO A 216 0.20 13.72 -17.19
N ASP A 217 0.36 14.99 -16.85
CA ASP A 217 1.68 15.63 -16.81
C ASP A 217 2.49 15.13 -15.59
N LEU A 218 1.85 14.93 -14.44
CA LEU A 218 2.47 14.25 -13.31
C LEU A 218 2.96 12.85 -13.71
N VAL A 219 2.11 12.03 -14.34
CA VAL A 219 2.47 10.66 -14.75
C VAL A 219 3.61 10.67 -15.78
N LYS A 220 3.66 11.62 -16.71
CA LYS A 220 4.80 11.80 -17.62
C LYS A 220 6.11 12.10 -16.87
N VAL A 221 6.06 12.92 -15.82
CA VAL A 221 7.23 13.19 -14.97
C VAL A 221 7.67 11.92 -14.26
N LEU A 222 6.73 11.17 -13.63
CA LEU A 222 7.03 9.91 -12.97
C LEU A 222 7.59 8.85 -13.95
N LYS A 223 7.08 8.81 -15.19
CA LYS A 223 7.62 7.93 -16.24
C LYS A 223 9.09 8.24 -16.54
N LYS A 224 9.47 9.51 -16.63
CA LYS A 224 10.88 9.91 -16.80
C LYS A 224 11.75 9.52 -15.60
N GLN A 225 11.15 9.34 -14.42
CA GLN A 225 11.82 8.90 -13.19
C GLN A 225 11.80 7.37 -13.00
N GLY A 226 11.31 6.61 -13.99
CA GLY A 226 11.37 5.15 -13.98
C GLY A 226 10.05 4.43 -13.76
N LEU A 227 8.89 5.12 -13.72
CA LEU A 227 7.58 4.47 -13.66
C LEU A 227 7.36 3.61 -14.92
N MET A 228 6.93 2.35 -14.71
CA MET A 228 6.66 1.39 -15.80
C MET A 228 5.18 1.03 -15.90
N GLY A 229 4.40 1.13 -14.82
CA GLY A 229 2.99 0.78 -14.81
C GLY A 229 2.12 1.72 -13.98
N ILE A 230 0.81 1.57 -14.13
CA ILE A 230 -0.20 2.31 -13.37
C ILE A 230 -1.33 1.37 -12.97
N GLU A 231 -1.72 1.37 -11.70
CA GLU A 231 -2.89 0.66 -11.21
C GLU A 231 -4.16 1.43 -11.61
N ALA A 232 -4.70 1.07 -12.77
CA ALA A 232 -5.84 1.77 -13.34
C ALA A 232 -7.17 1.33 -12.74
N TRP A 233 -7.27 0.06 -12.33
CA TRP A 233 -8.47 -0.52 -11.77
C TRP A 233 -8.27 -0.85 -10.30
N HIS A 234 -8.96 -0.10 -9.45
CA HIS A 234 -8.84 -0.19 -7.98
C HIS A 234 -10.20 0.14 -7.33
N PRO A 235 -10.58 -0.50 -6.19
CA PRO A 235 -11.89 -0.31 -5.54
C PRO A 235 -12.24 1.14 -5.17
N ILE A 236 -11.26 1.96 -4.85
CA ILE A 236 -11.46 3.38 -4.47
C ILE A 236 -11.93 4.26 -5.63
N ALA A 237 -11.64 3.87 -6.87
CA ALA A 237 -11.94 4.67 -8.05
C ALA A 237 -13.33 4.35 -8.62
N LYS A 238 -14.01 5.35 -9.18
CA LYS A 238 -15.23 5.10 -9.96
C LYS A 238 -14.86 4.48 -11.31
N ALA A 239 -15.74 3.64 -11.91
CA ALA A 239 -15.48 2.96 -13.17
C ALA A 239 -15.05 3.89 -14.31
N ASN A 240 -15.63 5.10 -14.40
CA ASN A 240 -15.21 6.10 -15.38
C ASN A 240 -13.76 6.60 -15.12
N ALA A 241 -13.37 6.73 -13.86
CA ALA A 241 -12.02 7.10 -13.51
C ALA A 241 -11.04 5.98 -13.88
N CYS A 242 -11.40 4.72 -13.61
CA CYS A 242 -10.58 3.56 -14.00
C CYS A 242 -10.34 3.53 -15.51
N ARG A 243 -11.40 3.69 -16.34
CA ARG A 243 -11.24 3.74 -17.81
C ARG A 243 -10.32 4.87 -18.26
N ARG A 244 -10.48 6.07 -17.71
CA ARG A 244 -9.61 7.20 -18.03
C ARG A 244 -8.15 6.97 -17.61
N LEU A 245 -7.92 6.30 -16.46
CA LEU A 245 -6.58 5.91 -16.03
C LEU A 245 -5.96 4.89 -16.99
N GLU A 246 -6.75 3.89 -17.41
CA GLU A 246 -6.32 2.88 -18.37
C GLU A 246 -5.98 3.51 -19.73
N GLU A 247 -6.87 4.34 -20.29
CA GLU A 247 -6.62 5.05 -21.54
C GLU A 247 -5.36 5.93 -21.47
N MET A 248 -5.20 6.69 -20.40
CA MET A 248 -4.02 7.51 -20.15
C MET A 248 -2.76 6.64 -20.03
N GLY A 249 -2.79 5.58 -19.25
CA GLY A 249 -1.65 4.68 -19.06
C GLY A 249 -1.21 4.06 -20.39
N ARG A 250 -2.16 3.51 -21.17
CA ARG A 250 -1.89 2.97 -22.53
C ARG A 250 -1.31 4.02 -23.46
N SER A 251 -1.86 5.25 -23.48
CA SER A 251 -1.35 6.35 -24.34
C SER A 251 0.08 6.76 -23.97
N LEU A 252 0.47 6.55 -22.73
CA LEU A 252 1.82 6.83 -22.24
C LEU A 252 2.75 5.60 -22.33
N GLY A 253 2.27 4.44 -22.86
CA GLY A 253 3.04 3.21 -22.94
C GLY A 253 3.43 2.68 -21.57
N LEU A 254 2.50 2.74 -20.61
CA LEU A 254 2.64 2.13 -19.28
C LEU A 254 1.89 0.81 -19.24
N TYR A 255 2.38 -0.15 -18.46
CA TYR A 255 1.62 -1.34 -18.08
C TYR A 255 0.37 -0.94 -17.29
N ILE A 256 -0.71 -1.65 -17.52
CA ILE A 256 -1.96 -1.45 -16.80
C ILE A 256 -2.12 -2.58 -15.80
N THR A 257 -2.22 -2.26 -14.51
CA THR A 257 -2.47 -3.25 -13.46
C THR A 257 -3.82 -3.04 -12.80
N GLU A 258 -4.26 -4.08 -12.12
CA GLU A 258 -5.47 -4.13 -11.32
C GLU A 258 -5.16 -4.80 -9.97
N GLY A 259 -5.73 -4.29 -8.89
CA GLY A 259 -5.59 -4.87 -7.56
C GLY A 259 -6.80 -4.60 -6.67
N SER A 260 -6.98 -5.42 -5.66
CA SER A 260 -8.05 -5.24 -4.67
C SER A 260 -7.63 -4.32 -3.52
N ASP A 261 -6.33 -4.20 -3.28
CA ASP A 261 -5.76 -3.56 -2.10
C ASP A 261 -6.42 -4.14 -0.82
N PHE A 262 -6.52 -5.48 -0.80
CA PHE A 262 -7.18 -6.22 0.26
C PHE A 262 -6.33 -6.23 1.53
N HIS A 263 -6.97 -5.90 2.67
CA HIS A 263 -6.35 -5.87 4.00
C HIS A 263 -7.09 -6.77 5.02
N GLY A 264 -8.09 -7.55 4.57
CA GLY A 264 -8.96 -8.29 5.47
C GLY A 264 -10.27 -7.57 5.78
N ALA A 265 -10.83 -7.83 6.97
CA ALA A 265 -12.12 -7.27 7.40
C ALA A 265 -12.03 -5.79 7.80
N THR A 266 -10.84 -5.28 8.13
CA THR A 266 -10.61 -3.91 8.61
C THR A 266 -10.87 -2.85 7.54
N ARG A 267 -10.73 -3.19 6.25
CA ARG A 267 -11.05 -2.31 5.12
C ARG A 267 -12.29 -2.79 4.38
N LEU A 268 -13.44 -2.29 4.79
CA LEU A 268 -14.73 -2.62 4.17
C LEU A 268 -14.77 -2.32 2.68
N GLY A 269 -15.43 -3.21 1.92
CA GLY A 269 -15.62 -3.04 0.47
C GLY A 269 -14.45 -3.45 -0.41
N ARG A 270 -13.40 -4.06 0.17
CA ARG A 270 -12.26 -4.66 -0.55
C ARG A 270 -12.34 -6.18 -0.46
N HIS A 271 -12.26 -6.85 -1.58
CA HIS A 271 -12.41 -8.30 -1.68
C HIS A 271 -11.30 -8.86 -2.57
N LEU A 272 -10.63 -9.92 -2.14
CA LEU A 272 -9.60 -10.61 -2.91
C LEU A 272 -10.08 -10.94 -4.32
N GLY A 273 -9.24 -10.65 -5.32
CA GLY A 273 -9.50 -10.90 -6.73
C GLY A 273 -10.53 -9.96 -7.37
N VAL A 274 -10.94 -8.92 -6.64
CA VAL A 274 -12.00 -8.00 -7.09
C VAL A 274 -11.50 -6.56 -7.05
N SER A 275 -11.47 -5.91 -8.20
CA SER A 275 -11.17 -4.49 -8.33
C SER A 275 -12.44 -3.64 -8.25
N ASN A 276 -12.65 -2.68 -9.13
CA ASN A 276 -13.78 -1.76 -9.08
C ASN A 276 -15.15 -2.46 -9.16
N LYS A 277 -16.08 -2.12 -8.26
CA LYS A 277 -17.51 -2.51 -8.29
C LYS A 277 -17.80 -3.99 -8.59
N GLY A 278 -17.04 -4.90 -8.01
CA GLY A 278 -17.27 -6.33 -8.20
C GLY A 278 -16.64 -6.90 -9.48
N ARG A 279 -15.79 -6.15 -10.17
CA ARG A 279 -15.05 -6.61 -11.34
C ARG A 279 -13.97 -7.62 -10.90
N SER A 280 -14.09 -8.87 -11.34
CA SER A 280 -13.04 -9.88 -11.16
C SER A 280 -11.80 -9.50 -11.97
N ILE A 281 -10.63 -9.66 -11.36
CA ILE A 281 -9.35 -9.35 -12.00
C ILE A 281 -8.94 -10.54 -12.87
N SER A 282 -8.78 -10.28 -14.18
CA SER A 282 -8.46 -11.30 -15.18
C SER A 282 -6.96 -11.55 -15.30
N GLU A 283 -6.58 -12.77 -15.64
CA GLU A 283 -5.19 -13.16 -15.99
C GLU A 283 -4.67 -12.42 -17.22
N ALA A 284 -5.53 -11.93 -18.11
CA ALA A 284 -5.14 -11.09 -19.25
C ALA A 284 -4.33 -9.83 -18.85
N VAL A 285 -4.43 -9.39 -17.59
CA VAL A 285 -3.56 -8.31 -17.08
C VAL A 285 -2.10 -8.73 -17.09
N LEU A 286 -1.78 -9.98 -16.75
CA LEU A 286 -0.40 -10.50 -16.73
C LEU A 286 0.15 -10.72 -18.13
N GLU A 287 -0.69 -11.16 -19.09
CA GLU A 287 -0.27 -11.37 -20.49
C GLU A 287 0.31 -10.08 -21.11
N ALA A 288 -0.14 -8.92 -20.61
CA ALA A 288 0.37 -7.62 -21.03
C ALA A 288 1.65 -7.18 -20.29
N ILE A 289 2.18 -7.99 -19.35
CA ILE A 289 3.34 -7.68 -18.52
C ILE A 289 4.31 -8.87 -18.54
N PRO A 290 5.11 -9.01 -19.62
CA PRO A 290 5.99 -10.17 -19.82
C PRO A 290 6.96 -10.43 -18.67
N GLU A 291 7.42 -9.38 -17.99
CA GLU A 291 8.34 -9.46 -16.86
C GLU A 291 7.74 -10.16 -15.63
N LEU A 292 6.41 -10.23 -15.56
CA LEU A 292 5.67 -10.96 -14.51
C LEU A 292 5.28 -12.38 -14.96
N MET A 293 5.58 -12.77 -16.18
CA MET A 293 5.31 -14.13 -16.68
C MET A 293 6.43 -15.07 -16.30
#